data_e30774a4fe3b687a8c71de7db952a114
#
_entry.id   e30774a4fe3b687a8c71de7db952a114
#
_cell.length_a   1.000
_cell.length_b   1.000
_cell.length_c   1.000
_cell.angle_alpha   90.00
_cell.angle_beta   90.00
_cell.angle_gamma   90.00
#
_symmetry.space_group_name_H-M   'P 1'
#
loop_
_entity.id
_entity.type
_entity.pdbx_description
1 polymer ?
#
loop_
_entity_poly.entity_id
_entity_poly.type
_entity_poly.pdbx_seq_one_letter_code
_entity_poly.pdbx_strand_id
1 'polypeptide(L)'
;MAMKAQGSQLYTIDPLDNSLLIIDCVISIDGIDTAIDQIETTCLEDTTRTYDAGLATPGTATFVINSDPREPSHLRLHELKTAGTVLTWALGWSDGTGIPPDIDSSGDFATTATRSWLLFDGYMNAFPFSFAQNTMVNSTVGIQVSGEPVWIPKTV
;
A
#
# COMPACT_ATOMS: atom_id res chain seq x y z
N MET A 1 -4.09 21.92 7.79
CA MET A 1 -2.62 21.97 7.53
C MET A 1 -2.20 20.65 6.90
N ALA A 2 -1.46 20.71 5.81
CA ALA A 2 -0.95 19.51 5.16
C ALA A 2 0.17 18.86 5.99
N MET A 3 0.27 17.54 5.92
CA MET A 3 1.24 16.74 6.64
C MET A 3 2.41 16.37 5.72
N LYS A 4 3.62 16.30 6.27
CA LYS A 4 4.80 15.87 5.51
C LYS A 4 4.76 14.37 5.30
N ALA A 5 5.22 13.92 4.14
CA ALA A 5 5.36 12.48 3.86
C ALA A 5 6.53 11.83 4.62
N GLN A 6 7.55 12.63 4.97
CA GLN A 6 8.71 12.16 5.71
C GLN A 6 8.30 11.63 7.08
N GLY A 7 8.69 10.40 7.39
CA GLY A 7 8.29 9.70 8.62
C GLY A 7 7.18 8.67 8.41
N SER A 8 6.64 8.55 7.20
CA SER A 8 5.70 7.49 6.86
C SER A 8 6.41 6.14 6.78
N GLN A 9 5.73 5.09 7.21
CA GLN A 9 6.28 3.74 7.28
C GLN A 9 5.30 2.72 6.72
N LEU A 10 5.82 1.73 6.03
CA LEU A 10 5.01 0.67 5.40
C LEU A 10 5.18 -0.64 6.17
N TYR A 11 4.06 -1.31 6.42
CA TYR A 11 4.02 -2.58 7.13
C TYR A 11 3.17 -3.59 6.36
N THR A 12 3.49 -4.86 6.53
CA THR A 12 2.64 -5.97 6.07
C THR A 12 2.64 -7.09 7.09
N ILE A 13 1.76 -8.07 6.91
CA ILE A 13 1.68 -9.25 7.77
C ILE A 13 2.24 -10.44 6.99
N ASP A 14 3.21 -11.13 7.56
CA ASP A 14 3.73 -12.36 6.99
C ASP A 14 2.68 -13.48 7.17
N PRO A 15 2.17 -14.07 6.08
CA PRO A 15 1.10 -15.06 6.20
C PRO A 15 1.54 -16.40 6.79
N LEU A 16 2.84 -16.64 6.89
CA LEU A 16 3.36 -17.90 7.42
C LEU A 16 3.13 -18.04 8.93
N ASP A 17 3.38 -16.97 9.68
CA ASP A 17 3.30 -16.96 11.14
C ASP A 17 2.48 -15.79 11.70
N ASN A 18 1.84 -15.02 10.83
CA ASN A 18 1.06 -13.81 11.17
C ASN A 18 1.89 -12.80 11.96
N SER A 19 3.19 -12.70 11.66
CA SER A 19 4.06 -11.70 12.28
C SER A 19 4.07 -10.40 11.49
N LEU A 20 4.37 -9.30 12.20
CA LEU A 20 4.51 -7.99 11.58
C LEU A 20 5.82 -7.93 10.80
N LEU A 21 5.73 -7.58 9.53
CA LEU A 21 6.88 -7.36 8.67
C LEU A 21 7.01 -5.86 8.41
N ILE A 22 8.08 -5.26 8.93
CA ILE A 22 8.38 -3.84 8.73
C ILE A 22 9.26 -3.72 7.50
N ILE A 23 8.83 -2.89 6.54
CA ILE A 23 9.58 -2.70 5.29
C ILE A 23 10.54 -1.53 5.48
N ASP A 24 11.82 -1.84 5.54
CA ASP A 24 12.86 -0.84 5.77
C ASP A 24 13.24 -0.10 4.49
N CYS A 25 13.71 1.12 4.67
CA CYS A 25 14.31 1.94 3.62
C CYS A 25 13.37 2.23 2.44
N VAL A 26 12.10 2.47 2.72
CA VAL A 26 11.13 2.90 1.71
C VAL A 26 11.39 4.36 1.35
N ILE A 27 11.59 4.64 0.06
CA ILE A 27 11.89 5.98 -0.46
C ILE A 27 10.61 6.70 -0.85
N SER A 28 9.69 6.01 -1.51
CA SER A 28 8.44 6.59 -1.99
C SER A 28 7.34 5.53 -2.09
N ILE A 29 6.11 5.97 -1.95
CA ILE A 29 4.91 5.13 -2.09
C ILE A 29 3.87 5.97 -2.83
N ASP A 30 3.27 5.41 -3.88
CA ASP A 30 2.18 6.08 -4.59
C ASP A 30 1.23 5.09 -5.26
N GLY A 31 0.15 5.59 -5.83
CA GLY A 31 -0.79 4.80 -6.60
C GLY A 31 -1.79 3.98 -5.80
N ILE A 32 -1.89 4.17 -4.48
CA ILE A 32 -2.86 3.45 -3.65
C ILE A 32 -4.23 4.10 -3.85
N ASP A 33 -5.00 3.59 -4.80
CA ASP A 33 -6.29 4.16 -5.14
C ASP A 33 -7.16 3.16 -5.91
N THR A 34 -8.44 3.50 -6.03
CA THR A 34 -9.37 2.84 -6.92
C THR A 34 -10.01 3.88 -7.83
N ALA A 35 -10.19 3.52 -9.09
CA ALA A 35 -10.92 4.36 -10.03
C ALA A 35 -12.38 3.92 -10.07
N ILE A 36 -13.29 4.88 -10.08
CA ILE A 36 -14.71 4.61 -10.20
C ILE A 36 -15.11 4.80 -11.66
N ASP A 37 -15.63 3.74 -12.27
CA ASP A 37 -16.13 3.81 -13.64
C ASP A 37 -17.39 4.67 -13.70
N GLN A 38 -17.64 5.25 -14.85
CA GLN A 38 -18.85 6.06 -15.07
C GLN A 38 -19.84 5.30 -15.94
N ILE A 39 -21.12 5.47 -15.61
CA ILE A 39 -22.23 4.95 -16.39
C ILE A 39 -22.96 6.16 -16.99
N GLU A 40 -23.04 6.23 -18.30
CA GLU A 40 -23.78 7.32 -18.96
C GLU A 40 -25.29 7.08 -18.85
N THR A 41 -25.99 8.08 -18.34
CA THR A 41 -27.46 8.02 -18.13
C THR A 41 -28.21 9.01 -19.00
N THR A 42 -27.53 9.61 -20.00
CA THR A 42 -28.10 10.61 -20.89
C THR A 42 -29.22 10.05 -21.75
N CYS A 43 -30.34 10.74 -21.80
CA CYS A 43 -31.49 10.42 -22.68
C CYS A 43 -31.42 11.26 -23.97
N LEU A 44 -32.16 10.83 -25.00
CA LEU A 44 -32.19 11.53 -26.28
C LEU A 44 -32.73 12.97 -26.20
N GLU A 45 -33.57 13.23 -25.22
CA GLU A 45 -34.19 14.54 -24.99
C GLU A 45 -33.26 15.49 -24.19
N ASP A 46 -32.16 14.96 -23.62
CA ASP A 46 -31.22 15.75 -22.82
C ASP A 46 -30.34 16.63 -23.70
N THR A 47 -30.02 17.84 -23.23
CA THR A 47 -29.12 18.77 -23.89
C THR A 47 -27.70 18.69 -23.35
N THR A 48 -27.50 18.03 -22.21
CA THR A 48 -26.19 17.77 -21.56
C THR A 48 -26.08 16.31 -21.19
N ARG A 49 -24.82 15.82 -21.15
CA ARG A 49 -24.56 14.45 -20.73
C ARG A 49 -24.65 14.31 -19.21
N THR A 50 -25.26 13.23 -18.76
CA THR A 50 -25.35 12.90 -17.33
C THR A 50 -24.74 11.52 -17.08
N TYR A 51 -24.08 11.38 -15.91
CA TYR A 51 -23.35 10.15 -15.54
C TYR A 51 -23.65 9.74 -14.11
N ASP A 52 -23.68 8.45 -13.89
CA ASP A 52 -23.69 7.86 -12.55
C ASP A 52 -22.38 7.13 -12.29
N ALA A 53 -22.06 6.95 -11.01
CA ALA A 53 -20.90 6.21 -10.60
C ALA A 53 -21.12 4.70 -10.80
N GLY A 54 -20.17 4.05 -11.45
CA GLY A 54 -20.19 2.61 -11.68
C GLY A 54 -19.36 1.85 -10.64
N LEU A 55 -18.85 0.70 -11.04
CA LEU A 55 -18.05 -0.17 -10.19
C LEU A 55 -16.63 0.41 -10.00
N ALA A 56 -16.12 0.34 -8.77
CA ALA A 56 -14.75 0.74 -8.48
C ALA A 56 -13.76 -0.32 -8.97
N THR A 57 -12.72 0.12 -9.68
CA THR A 57 -11.66 -0.75 -10.19
C THR A 57 -10.35 -0.42 -9.49
N PRO A 58 -9.77 -1.36 -8.73
CA PRO A 58 -8.49 -1.12 -8.05
C PRO A 58 -7.35 -0.90 -9.04
N GLY A 59 -6.46 0.03 -8.72
CA GLY A 59 -5.26 0.31 -9.49
C GLY A 59 -4.04 -0.47 -9.01
N THR A 60 -2.88 -0.07 -9.50
CA THR A 60 -1.59 -0.62 -9.08
C THR A 60 -0.86 0.40 -8.23
N ALA A 61 -0.55 0.03 -6.99
CA ALA A 61 0.30 0.83 -6.11
C ALA A 61 1.75 0.47 -6.36
N THR A 62 2.64 1.43 -6.14
CA THR A 62 4.09 1.19 -6.24
C THR A 62 4.79 1.76 -5.03
N PHE A 63 5.82 1.07 -4.56
CA PHE A 63 6.75 1.63 -3.59
C PHE A 63 8.19 1.31 -4.00
N VAL A 64 9.08 2.24 -3.69
CA VAL A 64 10.50 2.11 -4.01
C VAL A 64 11.28 1.90 -2.73
N ILE A 65 12.12 0.88 -2.71
CA ILE A 65 13.02 0.60 -1.58
C ILE A 65 14.47 0.57 -2.05
N ASN A 66 15.38 0.93 -1.17
CA ASN A 66 16.80 0.63 -1.36
C ASN A 66 17.01 -0.82 -0.92
N SER A 67 17.24 -1.70 -1.88
CA SER A 67 17.34 -3.14 -1.63
C SER A 67 18.65 -3.49 -0.93
N ASP A 68 18.56 -4.23 0.17
CA ASP A 68 19.74 -4.74 0.89
C ASP A 68 19.58 -6.25 1.07
N PRO A 69 20.48 -7.07 0.50
CA PRO A 69 20.39 -8.53 0.64
C PRO A 69 20.66 -9.03 2.06
N ARG A 70 21.17 -8.16 2.94
CA ARG A 70 21.37 -8.50 4.36
C ARG A 70 20.14 -8.22 5.21
N GLU A 71 19.15 -7.51 4.65
CA GLU A 71 17.92 -7.16 5.38
C GLU A 71 16.89 -8.27 5.26
N PRO A 72 16.50 -8.94 6.37
CA PRO A 72 15.55 -10.05 6.30
C PRO A 72 14.18 -9.69 5.75
N SER A 73 13.71 -8.45 5.97
CA SER A 73 12.42 -8.00 5.46
C SER A 73 12.39 -7.94 3.94
N HIS A 74 13.48 -7.48 3.32
CA HIS A 74 13.59 -7.43 1.86
C HIS A 74 13.62 -8.83 1.23
N LEU A 75 14.35 -9.76 1.84
CA LEU A 75 14.40 -11.15 1.38
C LEU A 75 13.03 -11.80 1.48
N ARG A 76 12.33 -11.61 2.59
CA ARG A 76 10.99 -12.18 2.79
C ARG A 76 9.97 -11.59 1.82
N LEU A 77 10.04 -10.29 1.55
CA LEU A 77 9.18 -9.66 0.54
C LEU A 77 9.37 -10.29 -0.83
N HIS A 78 10.60 -10.54 -1.24
CA HIS A 78 10.87 -11.17 -2.53
C HIS A 78 10.31 -12.59 -2.60
N GLU A 79 10.41 -13.36 -1.52
CA GLU A 79 9.80 -14.70 -1.43
C GLU A 79 8.28 -14.63 -1.57
N LEU A 80 7.63 -13.68 -0.89
CA LEU A 80 6.19 -13.48 -0.98
C LEU A 80 5.76 -13.05 -2.38
N LYS A 81 6.56 -12.22 -3.05
CA LYS A 81 6.32 -11.85 -4.46
C LYS A 81 6.35 -13.07 -5.36
N THR A 82 7.35 -13.93 -5.19
CA THR A 82 7.49 -15.16 -6.00
C THR A 82 6.31 -16.11 -5.78
N ALA A 83 5.80 -16.18 -4.55
CA ALA A 83 4.62 -16.99 -4.21
C ALA A 83 3.31 -16.39 -4.74
N GLY A 84 3.26 -15.08 -5.02
CA GLY A 84 2.05 -14.40 -5.51
C GLY A 84 0.95 -14.30 -4.47
N THR A 85 1.29 -14.29 -3.19
CA THR A 85 0.34 -14.26 -2.09
C THR A 85 -0.29 -12.88 -1.92
N VAL A 86 -1.61 -12.83 -1.73
CA VAL A 86 -2.31 -11.59 -1.39
C VAL A 86 -2.00 -11.25 0.07
N LEU A 87 -1.51 -10.03 0.30
CA LEU A 87 -1.10 -9.54 1.61
C LEU A 87 -1.96 -8.34 2.00
N THR A 88 -2.09 -8.16 3.31
CA THR A 88 -2.68 -6.94 3.89
C THR A 88 -1.56 -5.97 4.22
N TRP A 89 -1.68 -4.73 3.72
CA TRP A 89 -0.67 -3.69 3.87
C TRP A 89 -1.20 -2.57 4.75
N ALA A 90 -0.31 -1.97 5.53
CA ALA A 90 -0.62 -0.81 6.35
C ALA A 90 0.44 0.26 6.13
N LEU A 91 0.01 1.45 5.71
CA LEU A 91 0.87 2.63 5.61
C LEU A 91 0.58 3.53 6.80
N GLY A 92 1.55 3.66 7.70
CA GLY A 92 1.47 4.57 8.84
C GLY A 92 1.96 5.95 8.45
N TRP A 93 1.17 6.97 8.76
CA TRP A 93 1.48 8.35 8.41
C TRP A 93 2.48 8.95 9.40
N SER A 94 3.01 10.12 9.05
CA SER A 94 4.06 10.78 9.83
C SER A 94 3.60 11.39 11.15
N ASP A 95 2.30 11.37 11.44
CA ASP A 95 1.75 11.88 12.71
C ASP A 95 1.97 10.96 13.92
N GLY A 96 2.59 9.82 13.70
CA GLY A 96 2.93 8.86 14.76
C GLY A 96 4.10 7.97 14.36
N THR A 97 5.17 8.56 13.79
CA THR A 97 6.37 7.83 13.37
C THR A 97 6.92 6.96 14.51
N GLY A 98 7.23 5.70 14.17
CA GLY A 98 7.75 4.75 15.14
C GLY A 98 6.69 3.97 15.90
N ILE A 99 5.41 4.26 15.70
CA ILE A 99 4.32 3.52 16.31
C ILE A 99 3.88 2.41 15.34
N PRO A 100 4.19 1.13 15.62
CA PRO A 100 3.76 0.03 14.73
C PRO A 100 2.28 -0.29 14.94
N PRO A 101 1.62 -0.93 13.95
CA PRO A 101 0.30 -1.48 14.16
C PRO A 101 0.40 -2.76 14.99
N ASP A 102 -0.67 -3.12 15.70
CA ASP A 102 -0.80 -4.43 16.31
C ASP A 102 -1.46 -5.40 15.34
N ILE A 103 -1.31 -6.70 15.61
CA ILE A 103 -1.99 -7.76 14.88
C ILE A 103 -2.98 -8.42 15.83
N ASP A 104 -4.25 -8.48 15.43
CA ASP A 104 -5.29 -9.06 16.27
C ASP A 104 -5.24 -10.61 16.23
N SER A 105 -6.14 -11.25 17.00
CA SER A 105 -6.20 -12.70 17.08
C SER A 105 -6.61 -13.38 15.77
N SER A 106 -7.21 -12.63 14.83
CA SER A 106 -7.60 -13.12 13.50
C SER A 106 -6.48 -13.01 12.47
N GLY A 107 -5.36 -12.39 12.82
CA GLY A 107 -4.25 -12.16 11.91
C GLY A 107 -4.38 -10.90 11.06
N ASP A 108 -5.29 -9.99 11.39
CA ASP A 108 -5.49 -8.72 10.73
C ASP A 108 -4.85 -7.57 11.51
N PHE A 109 -4.69 -6.42 10.86
CA PHE A 109 -4.16 -5.24 11.53
C PHE A 109 -5.15 -4.67 12.54
N ALA A 110 -4.67 -4.47 13.77
CA ALA A 110 -5.34 -3.67 14.79
C ALA A 110 -4.62 -2.32 14.86
N THR A 111 -5.21 -1.29 14.26
CA THR A 111 -4.58 0.03 14.15
C THR A 111 -4.69 0.80 15.46
N THR A 112 -3.65 1.58 15.75
CA THR A 112 -3.63 2.43 16.94
C THR A 112 -4.32 3.76 16.63
N ALA A 113 -5.04 4.30 17.62
CA ALA A 113 -5.70 5.60 17.48
C ALA A 113 -4.73 6.79 17.52
N THR A 114 -3.47 6.54 17.85
CA THR A 114 -2.42 7.56 18.00
C THR A 114 -1.71 7.89 16.70
N ARG A 115 -2.10 7.25 15.59
CA ARG A 115 -1.49 7.44 14.27
C ARG A 115 -2.56 7.27 13.19
N SER A 116 -2.43 8.04 12.11
CA SER A 116 -3.28 7.84 10.92
C SER A 116 -2.76 6.66 10.10
N TRP A 117 -3.67 5.91 9.50
CA TRP A 117 -3.36 4.69 8.76
C TRP A 117 -4.08 4.66 7.42
N LEU A 118 -3.44 4.05 6.44
CA LEU A 118 -4.06 3.67 5.17
C LEU A 118 -3.87 2.17 5.00
N LEU A 119 -4.96 1.42 5.01
CA LEU A 119 -4.95 -0.04 4.88
C LEU A 119 -5.44 -0.44 3.51
N PHE A 120 -4.77 -1.40 2.91
CA PHE A 120 -5.18 -1.97 1.62
C PHE A 120 -4.69 -3.41 1.49
N ASP A 121 -5.35 -4.18 0.65
CA ASP A 121 -4.96 -5.54 0.31
C ASP A 121 -4.37 -5.55 -1.10
N GLY A 122 -3.46 -6.48 -1.36
CA GLY A 122 -2.91 -6.65 -2.68
C GLY A 122 -1.75 -7.64 -2.71
N TYR A 123 -1.43 -8.11 -3.90
CA TYR A 123 -0.26 -8.96 -4.11
C TYR A 123 0.80 -8.21 -4.90
N MET A 124 2.05 -8.55 -4.65
CA MET A 124 3.17 -7.98 -5.41
C MET A 124 3.23 -8.62 -6.78
N ASN A 125 3.11 -7.79 -7.83
CA ASN A 125 3.17 -8.27 -9.22
C ASN A 125 4.55 -8.05 -9.87
N ALA A 126 5.39 -7.21 -9.27
CA ALA A 126 6.72 -6.92 -9.77
C ALA A 126 7.68 -6.59 -8.64
N PHE A 127 8.92 -7.04 -8.77
CA PHE A 127 10.00 -6.72 -7.82
C PHE A 127 11.31 -6.61 -8.60
N PRO A 128 11.43 -5.59 -9.48
CA PRO A 128 12.64 -5.43 -10.30
C PRO A 128 13.79 -4.85 -9.47
N PHE A 129 15.02 -5.21 -9.86
CA PHE A 129 16.21 -4.61 -9.28
C PHE A 129 16.85 -3.66 -10.28
N SER A 130 17.27 -2.49 -9.83
CA SER A 130 17.93 -1.49 -10.65
C SER A 130 19.34 -1.23 -10.14
N PHE A 131 20.32 -1.33 -11.04
CA PHE A 131 21.74 -1.12 -10.77
C PHE A 131 22.25 -0.01 -11.67
N ALA A 132 22.77 1.06 -11.08
CA ALA A 132 23.34 2.20 -11.82
C ALA A 132 24.54 2.77 -11.07
N GLN A 133 25.43 3.46 -11.79
CA GLN A 133 26.56 4.13 -11.16
C GLN A 133 26.10 5.26 -10.23
N ASN A 134 26.79 5.41 -9.12
CA ASN A 134 26.54 6.47 -8.13
C ASN A 134 25.13 6.42 -7.51
N THR A 135 24.49 5.25 -7.52
CA THR A 135 23.17 5.05 -6.90
C THR A 135 23.18 3.79 -6.06
N MET A 136 22.28 3.73 -5.10
CA MET A 136 22.01 2.51 -4.36
C MET A 136 21.22 1.54 -5.23
N VAL A 137 21.37 0.24 -4.99
CA VAL A 137 20.48 -0.75 -5.62
C VAL A 137 19.06 -0.49 -5.12
N ASN A 138 18.12 -0.31 -6.04
CA ASN A 138 16.76 -0.05 -5.65
C ASN A 138 15.79 -0.99 -6.38
N SER A 139 14.60 -1.10 -5.81
CA SER A 139 13.51 -1.89 -6.38
C SER A 139 12.23 -1.07 -6.35
N THR A 140 11.58 -0.97 -7.51
CA THR A 140 10.25 -0.37 -7.61
C THR A 140 9.22 -1.49 -7.56
N VAL A 141 8.77 -1.81 -6.36
CA VAL A 141 7.84 -2.92 -6.13
C VAL A 141 6.45 -2.50 -6.55
N GLY A 142 5.81 -3.29 -7.42
CA GLY A 142 4.43 -3.08 -7.83
C GLY A 142 3.48 -3.97 -7.04
N ILE A 143 2.36 -3.39 -6.60
CA ILE A 143 1.31 -4.10 -5.89
C ILE A 143 0.00 -3.92 -6.65
N GLN A 144 -0.61 -5.02 -7.07
CA GLN A 144 -1.98 -4.98 -7.60
C GLN A 144 -2.93 -4.89 -6.42
N VAL A 145 -3.53 -3.72 -6.23
CA VAL A 145 -4.48 -3.48 -5.14
C VAL A 145 -5.76 -4.29 -5.39
N SER A 146 -6.26 -4.93 -4.36
CA SER A 146 -7.50 -5.70 -4.38
C SER A 146 -8.46 -5.11 -3.35
N GLY A 147 -9.63 -4.70 -3.81
CA GLY A 147 -10.64 -4.07 -2.95
C GLY A 147 -10.40 -2.58 -2.73
N GLU A 148 -11.16 -1.99 -1.86
CA GLU A 148 -11.13 -0.56 -1.56
C GLU A 148 -10.13 -0.27 -0.44
N PRO A 149 -9.17 0.65 -0.62
CA PRO A 149 -8.31 1.10 0.47
C PRO A 149 -9.12 1.80 1.57
N VAL A 150 -8.73 1.59 2.81
CA VAL A 150 -9.40 2.18 3.98
C VAL A 150 -8.49 3.21 4.62
N TRP A 151 -8.97 4.44 4.76
CA TRP A 151 -8.26 5.53 5.41
C TRP A 151 -8.80 5.69 6.82
N ILE A 152 -7.93 5.51 7.81
CA ILE A 152 -8.27 5.62 9.25
C ILE A 152 -7.50 6.81 9.82
N PRO A 153 -8.17 7.95 10.05
CA PRO A 153 -7.50 9.12 10.62
C PRO A 153 -7.20 8.94 12.10
N LYS A 154 -6.17 9.65 12.57
CA LYS A 154 -5.81 9.71 13.99
C LYS A 154 -6.94 10.33 14.79
N THR A 155 -7.27 9.71 15.93
CA THR A 155 -8.37 10.17 16.80
C THR A 155 -7.91 10.63 18.17
N VAL A 156 -6.63 10.51 18.49
CA VAL A 156 -6.07 10.89 19.80
C VAL A 156 -4.94 11.89 19.65
#